data_e70590dcd73cf746393410aed656b8eb
#
_entry.id   e70590dcd73cf746393410aed656b8eb
#
_cell.length_a   1.000
_cell.length_b   1.000
_cell.length_c   1.000
_cell.angle_alpha   90.00
_cell.angle_beta   90.00
_cell.angle_gamma   90.00
#
_symmetry.space_group_name_H-M   'P 1'
#
loop_
_entity.id
_entity.type
_entity.pdbx_description
1 polymer ?
#
loop_
_entity_poly.entity_id
_entity_poly.type
_entity_poly.pdbx_seq_one_letter_code
_entity_poly.pdbx_strand_id
1 'polypeptide(L)'
;MRIIFLDIHGVLNDHDDLTIHKNKIVLLNSILMETGAKIVLTSSWRYMVHKGDMTIDGLNYLFLTHGLKNMPLIDVIEADSPKSNLSRGQMILRWLKNCRETIESFVILDDLDDRPQGIAPVGQYLVKTNSNVGLTKKQVDKAIDFLKNPLLPLPI
;
A
#
# COMPACT_ATOMS: atom_id res chain seq x y z
N MET A 1 13.15 -3.96 -7.70
CA MET A 1 11.85 -3.22 -7.77
C MET A 1 11.53 -2.62 -6.40
N ARG A 2 10.98 -1.40 -6.34
CA ARG A 2 10.51 -0.73 -5.12
C ARG A 2 9.00 -0.87 -5.00
N ILE A 3 8.47 -1.15 -3.80
CA ILE A 3 7.04 -1.44 -3.60
C ILE A 3 6.45 -0.54 -2.52
N ILE A 4 5.25 -0.01 -2.80
CA ILE A 4 4.36 0.60 -1.81
C ILE A 4 3.20 -0.38 -1.57
N PHE A 5 3.10 -0.93 -0.36
CA PHE A 5 1.90 -1.59 0.11
C PHE A 5 0.93 -0.52 0.57
N LEU A 6 -0.18 -0.36 -0.14
CA LEU A 6 -1.07 0.80 0.00
C LEU A 6 -2.44 0.38 0.54
N ASP A 7 -2.83 0.96 1.67
CA ASP A 7 -4.23 1.02 2.07
C ASP A 7 -4.90 2.28 1.49
N ILE A 8 -6.23 2.28 1.43
CA ILE A 8 -7.01 3.39 0.88
C ILE A 8 -7.65 4.19 2.01
N HIS A 9 -8.47 3.52 2.84
CA HIS A 9 -9.16 4.19 3.96
C HIS A 9 -8.15 4.62 5.01
N GLY A 10 -8.24 5.89 5.42
CA GLY A 10 -7.29 6.49 6.35
C GLY A 10 -5.91 6.80 5.76
N VAL A 11 -5.72 6.63 4.44
CA VAL A 11 -4.50 7.00 3.70
C VAL A 11 -4.83 7.96 2.56
N LEU A 12 -5.68 7.53 1.62
CA LEU A 12 -6.09 8.32 0.45
C LEU A 12 -7.41 9.09 0.69
N ASN A 13 -8.00 8.95 1.84
CA ASN A 13 -9.16 9.70 2.34
C ASN A 13 -9.08 9.81 3.87
N ASP A 14 -10.07 10.46 4.47
CA ASP A 14 -10.33 10.33 5.90
C ASP A 14 -11.28 9.14 6.17
N HIS A 15 -11.41 8.76 7.42
CA HIS A 15 -12.16 7.56 7.81
C HIS A 15 -13.66 7.64 7.48
N ASP A 16 -14.22 8.85 7.46
CA ASP A 16 -15.66 9.09 7.26
C ASP A 16 -16.04 9.21 5.79
N ASP A 17 -15.06 9.34 4.89
CA ASP A 17 -15.24 9.49 3.46
C ASP A 17 -14.79 8.23 2.71
N LEU A 18 -15.68 7.67 1.91
CA LEU A 18 -15.38 6.50 1.07
C LEU A 18 -14.73 6.89 -0.27
N THR A 19 -14.64 8.19 -0.57
CA THR A 19 -14.09 8.68 -1.83
C THR A 19 -12.57 8.89 -1.72
N ILE A 20 -11.88 8.73 -2.84
CA ILE A 20 -10.45 9.03 -2.92
C ILE A 20 -10.25 10.54 -3.08
N HIS A 21 -9.47 11.15 -2.21
CA HIS A 21 -9.21 12.57 -2.24
C HIS A 21 -8.08 12.92 -3.21
N LYS A 22 -8.34 13.86 -4.12
CA LYS A 22 -7.35 14.31 -5.12
C LYS A 22 -6.06 14.83 -4.50
N ASN A 23 -6.14 15.56 -3.38
CA ASN A 23 -4.96 16.06 -2.67
C ASN A 23 -4.08 14.94 -2.12
N LYS A 24 -4.66 13.80 -1.72
CA LYS A 24 -3.90 12.61 -1.28
C LYS A 24 -3.24 11.91 -2.47
N ILE A 25 -3.90 11.89 -3.62
CA ILE A 25 -3.30 11.37 -4.86
C ILE A 25 -2.11 12.25 -5.31
N VAL A 26 -2.18 13.56 -5.16
CA VAL A 26 -1.03 14.45 -5.42
C VAL A 26 0.17 14.07 -4.56
N LEU A 27 -0.05 13.79 -3.28
CA LEU A 27 1.00 13.35 -2.36
C LEU A 27 1.54 11.95 -2.73
N LEU A 28 0.68 11.02 -3.09
CA LEU A 28 1.10 9.69 -3.57
C LEU A 28 1.92 9.80 -4.86
N ASN A 29 1.50 10.65 -5.81
CA ASN A 29 2.28 10.92 -7.02
C ASN A 29 3.70 11.40 -6.71
N SER A 30 3.90 12.21 -5.67
CA SER A 30 5.24 12.67 -5.26
C SER A 30 6.14 11.50 -4.88
N ILE A 31 5.62 10.52 -4.14
CA ILE A 31 6.39 9.31 -3.81
C ILE A 31 6.73 8.53 -5.08
N LEU A 32 5.75 8.29 -5.94
CA LEU A 32 5.93 7.50 -7.17
C LEU A 32 6.93 8.13 -8.13
N MET A 33 6.86 9.46 -8.30
CA MET A 33 7.77 10.20 -9.19
C MET A 33 9.22 10.17 -8.67
N GLU A 34 9.42 10.29 -7.35
CA GLU A 34 10.73 10.31 -6.72
C GLU A 34 11.41 8.94 -6.66
N THR A 35 10.63 7.87 -6.62
CA THR A 35 11.15 6.52 -6.31
C THR A 35 10.99 5.52 -7.43
N GLY A 36 10.08 5.77 -8.38
CA GLY A 36 9.70 4.79 -9.39
C GLY A 36 9.01 3.54 -8.83
N ALA A 37 8.50 3.62 -7.60
CA ALA A 37 7.87 2.49 -6.93
C ALA A 37 6.61 2.01 -7.67
N LYS A 38 6.28 0.73 -7.48
CA LYS A 38 5.02 0.12 -7.87
C LYS A 38 4.11 -0.02 -6.64
N ILE A 39 2.82 -0.16 -6.88
CA ILE A 39 1.82 -0.32 -5.82
C ILE A 39 1.31 -1.74 -5.77
N VAL A 40 1.22 -2.29 -4.57
CA VAL A 40 0.47 -3.49 -4.23
C VAL A 40 -0.62 -3.08 -3.22
N LEU A 41 -1.88 -3.30 -3.58
CA LEU A 41 -3.00 -2.84 -2.76
C LEU A 41 -3.23 -3.77 -1.58
N THR A 42 -3.34 -3.22 -0.37
CA THR A 42 -3.66 -3.94 0.86
C THR A 42 -5.08 -3.70 1.35
N SER A 43 -5.74 -2.69 0.82
CA SER A 43 -7.10 -2.27 1.14
C SER A 43 -8.13 -3.38 0.92
N SER A 44 -9.28 -3.26 1.58
CA SER A 44 -10.45 -4.14 1.36
C SER A 44 -10.94 -4.14 -0.12
N TRP A 45 -10.56 -3.17 -0.91
CA TRP A 45 -10.84 -3.16 -2.36
C TRP A 45 -10.21 -4.36 -3.10
N ARG A 46 -9.20 -5.03 -2.52
CA ARG A 46 -8.66 -6.30 -3.04
C ARG A 46 -9.72 -7.38 -3.21
N TYR A 47 -10.78 -7.36 -2.38
CA TYR A 47 -11.87 -8.33 -2.50
C TYR A 47 -12.62 -8.24 -3.83
N MET A 48 -12.75 -7.05 -4.41
CA MET A 48 -13.35 -6.89 -5.73
C MET A 48 -12.50 -7.57 -6.81
N VAL A 49 -11.18 -7.52 -6.67
CA VAL A 49 -10.25 -8.19 -7.60
C VAL A 49 -10.35 -9.71 -7.44
N HIS A 50 -10.34 -10.21 -6.22
CA HIS A 50 -10.41 -11.65 -5.97
C HIS A 50 -11.76 -12.27 -6.38
N LYS A 51 -12.85 -11.51 -6.31
CA LYS A 51 -14.18 -11.93 -6.78
C LYS A 51 -14.35 -11.82 -8.30
N GLY A 52 -13.43 -11.16 -8.99
CA GLY A 52 -13.54 -10.90 -10.42
C GLY A 52 -14.43 -9.72 -10.81
N ASP A 53 -14.89 -8.94 -9.82
CA ASP A 53 -15.71 -7.74 -10.05
C ASP A 53 -14.88 -6.56 -10.60
N MET A 54 -13.57 -6.59 -10.40
CA MET A 54 -12.61 -5.58 -10.84
C MET A 54 -11.30 -6.23 -11.27
N THR A 55 -10.63 -5.65 -12.26
CA THR A 55 -9.28 -6.03 -12.66
C THR A 55 -8.23 -5.05 -12.11
N ILE A 56 -6.95 -5.45 -12.10
CA ILE A 56 -5.84 -4.54 -11.78
C ILE A 56 -5.84 -3.33 -12.71
N ASP A 57 -6.06 -3.54 -14.00
CA ASP A 57 -6.15 -2.45 -14.98
C ASP A 57 -7.37 -1.55 -14.70
N GLY A 58 -8.50 -2.13 -14.32
CA GLY A 58 -9.69 -1.38 -13.92
C GLY A 58 -9.43 -0.48 -12.71
N LEU A 59 -8.71 -0.97 -11.70
CA LEU A 59 -8.28 -0.16 -10.55
C LEU A 59 -7.29 0.94 -10.96
N ASN A 60 -6.31 0.65 -11.80
CA ASN A 60 -5.41 1.67 -12.35
C ASN A 60 -6.20 2.76 -13.07
N TYR A 61 -7.19 2.38 -13.88
CA TYR A 61 -8.06 3.34 -14.57
C TYR A 61 -8.83 4.22 -13.58
N LEU A 62 -9.40 3.62 -12.54
CA LEU A 62 -10.10 4.34 -11.48
C LEU A 62 -9.16 5.36 -10.79
N PHE A 63 -7.93 4.95 -10.45
CA PHE A 63 -6.95 5.86 -9.87
C PHE A 63 -6.53 7.00 -10.82
N LEU A 64 -6.41 6.71 -12.13
CA LEU A 64 -6.15 7.75 -13.14
C LEU A 64 -7.25 8.82 -13.15
N THR A 65 -8.52 8.43 -13.02
CA THR A 65 -9.64 9.40 -12.96
C THR A 65 -9.58 10.30 -11.72
N HIS A 66 -8.88 9.86 -10.66
CA HIS A 66 -8.64 10.65 -9.45
C HIS A 66 -7.30 11.41 -9.47
N GLY A 67 -6.57 11.36 -10.58
CA GLY A 67 -5.36 12.13 -10.79
C GLY A 67 -4.05 11.39 -10.53
N LEU A 68 -4.07 10.06 -10.33
CA LEU A 68 -2.86 9.26 -10.29
C LEU A 68 -2.17 9.33 -11.65
N LYS A 69 -0.86 9.54 -11.66
CA LYS A 69 -0.05 9.56 -12.87
C LYS A 69 0.46 8.15 -13.14
N ASN A 70 0.36 7.71 -14.39
CA ASN A 70 0.70 6.36 -14.82
C ASN A 70 -0.19 5.27 -14.20
N MET A 71 0.16 4.02 -14.40
CA MET A 71 -0.56 2.84 -13.90
C MET A 71 0.38 2.03 -12.99
N PRO A 72 0.67 2.50 -11.78
CA PRO A 72 1.67 1.89 -10.90
C PRO A 72 1.17 0.65 -10.16
N LEU A 73 -0.14 0.41 -10.11
CA LEU A 73 -0.72 -0.74 -9.43
C LEU A 73 -0.42 -2.02 -10.22
N ILE A 74 0.27 -2.96 -9.59
CA ILE A 74 0.69 -4.22 -10.22
C ILE A 74 -0.01 -5.44 -9.66
N ASP A 75 -0.48 -5.37 -8.40
CA ASP A 75 -1.09 -6.50 -7.72
C ASP A 75 -1.90 -6.07 -6.50
N VAL A 76 -2.58 -7.03 -5.88
CA VAL A 76 -3.23 -6.93 -4.58
C VAL A 76 -2.74 -8.06 -3.68
N ILE A 77 -2.67 -7.86 -2.36
CA ILE A 77 -2.40 -8.97 -1.45
C ILE A 77 -3.57 -9.97 -1.44
N GLU A 78 -3.33 -11.18 -0.97
CA GLU A 78 -4.35 -12.22 -0.86
C GLU A 78 -5.61 -11.75 -0.11
N ALA A 79 -6.75 -12.34 -0.43
CA ALA A 79 -7.97 -12.17 0.35
C ALA A 79 -7.88 -12.95 1.65
N ASP A 80 -8.49 -12.42 2.71
CA ASP A 80 -8.64 -13.17 3.95
C ASP A 80 -9.44 -14.44 3.68
N SER A 81 -8.92 -15.56 4.12
CA SER A 81 -9.69 -16.80 4.14
C SER A 81 -10.29 -16.96 5.54
N PRO A 82 -11.54 -17.41 5.67
CA PRO A 82 -12.09 -17.75 6.98
C PRO A 82 -11.26 -18.79 7.74
N LYS A 83 -10.38 -19.49 7.03
CA LYS A 83 -9.46 -20.51 7.58
C LYS A 83 -8.06 -19.97 7.88
N SER A 84 -7.70 -18.77 7.43
CA SER A 84 -6.39 -18.16 7.67
C SER A 84 -6.57 -16.95 8.57
N ASN A 85 -6.18 -17.06 9.84
CA ASN A 85 -6.11 -15.91 10.76
C ASN A 85 -4.84 -15.07 10.51
N LEU A 86 -4.50 -14.79 9.25
CA LEU A 86 -3.32 -14.02 8.92
C LEU A 86 -3.57 -12.54 9.17
N SER A 87 -2.65 -11.89 9.84
CA SER A 87 -2.60 -10.43 9.90
C SER A 87 -2.27 -9.84 8.54
N ARG A 88 -2.58 -8.56 8.33
CA ARG A 88 -2.17 -7.83 7.11
C ARG A 88 -0.66 -7.90 6.89
N GLY A 89 0.13 -7.76 7.96
CA GLY A 89 1.59 -7.89 7.88
C GLY A 89 2.06 -9.27 7.44
N GLN A 90 1.40 -10.33 7.88
CA GLN A 90 1.70 -11.69 7.42
C GLN A 90 1.34 -11.90 5.94
N MET A 91 0.22 -11.34 5.48
CA MET A 91 -0.16 -11.38 4.06
C MET A 91 0.84 -10.60 3.19
N ILE A 92 1.30 -9.43 3.65
CA ILE A 92 2.36 -8.67 2.98
C ILE A 92 3.65 -9.49 2.89
N LEU A 93 4.07 -10.10 3.99
CA LEU A 93 5.29 -10.92 4.01
C LEU A 93 5.17 -12.12 3.07
N ARG A 94 3.99 -12.74 2.98
CA ARG A 94 3.74 -13.85 2.05
C ARG A 94 3.82 -13.38 0.61
N TRP A 95 3.25 -12.22 0.29
CA TRP A 95 3.35 -11.63 -1.05
C TRP A 95 4.82 -11.38 -1.43
N LEU A 96 5.59 -10.76 -0.52
CA LEU A 96 7.02 -10.50 -0.73
C LEU A 96 7.81 -11.78 -1.03
N LYS A 97 7.58 -12.85 -0.26
CA LYS A 97 8.26 -14.16 -0.46
C LYS A 97 7.87 -14.86 -1.76
N ASN A 98 6.67 -14.61 -2.27
CA ASN A 98 6.18 -15.23 -3.51
C ASN A 98 6.47 -14.36 -4.75
N CYS A 99 6.94 -13.13 -4.56
CA CYS A 99 7.29 -12.25 -5.67
C CYS A 99 8.48 -12.83 -6.44
N ARG A 100 8.34 -12.95 -7.77
CA ARG A 100 9.40 -13.49 -8.63
C ARG A 100 10.48 -12.47 -8.98
N GLU A 101 10.16 -11.19 -8.80
CA GLU A 101 11.09 -10.11 -9.08
C GLU A 101 11.92 -9.74 -7.84
N THR A 102 13.13 -9.26 -8.06
CA THR A 102 13.99 -8.76 -6.97
C THR A 102 13.39 -7.50 -6.36
N ILE A 103 13.06 -7.57 -5.08
CA ILE A 103 12.60 -6.43 -4.30
C ILE A 103 13.83 -5.70 -3.72
N GLU A 104 13.99 -4.45 -4.08
CA GLU A 104 15.07 -3.58 -3.57
C GLU A 104 14.69 -2.96 -2.23
N SER A 105 13.43 -2.52 -2.13
CA SER A 105 12.88 -1.89 -0.93
C SER A 105 11.36 -1.90 -0.96
N PHE A 106 10.75 -1.73 0.20
CA PHE A 106 9.31 -1.53 0.29
C PHE A 106 8.94 -0.64 1.48
N VAL A 107 7.75 -0.09 1.43
CA VAL A 107 7.12 0.69 2.49
C VAL A 107 5.64 0.32 2.59
N ILE A 108 5.07 0.44 3.77
CA ILE A 108 3.65 0.20 4.01
C ILE A 108 3.01 1.55 4.38
N LEU A 109 2.00 1.97 3.63
CA LEU A 109 1.18 3.15 3.93
C LEU A 109 -0.17 2.65 4.43
N ASP A 110 -0.41 2.80 5.72
CA ASP A 110 -1.58 2.25 6.39
C ASP A 110 -1.88 3.05 7.67
N ASP A 111 -3.11 3.09 8.12
CA ASP A 111 -3.51 3.67 9.39
C ASP A 111 -3.49 2.66 10.56
N LEU A 112 -3.28 1.37 10.25
CA LEU A 112 -3.10 0.32 11.25
C LEU A 112 -1.86 0.56 12.10
N ASP A 113 -1.82 -0.07 13.25
CA ASP A 113 -0.63 -0.09 14.10
C ASP A 113 0.15 -1.41 13.94
N ASP A 114 1.25 -1.51 14.67
CA ASP A 114 2.16 -2.64 14.67
C ASP A 114 1.74 -3.78 15.62
N ARG A 115 0.50 -3.76 16.13
CA ARG A 115 -0.04 -4.87 16.93
C ARG A 115 -0.01 -6.18 16.15
N PRO A 116 0.06 -7.34 16.84
CA PRO A 116 0.16 -8.64 16.17
C PRO A 116 -0.93 -8.92 15.13
N GLN A 117 -2.14 -8.38 15.30
CA GLN A 117 -3.25 -8.53 14.35
C GLN A 117 -3.21 -7.52 13.19
N GLY A 118 -2.31 -6.53 13.27
CA GLY A 118 -2.17 -5.46 12.27
C GLY A 118 -1.06 -5.73 11.27
N ILE A 119 0.03 -4.98 11.41
CA ILE A 119 1.16 -4.99 10.45
C ILE A 119 2.31 -5.92 10.86
N ALA A 120 2.31 -6.48 12.07
CA ALA A 120 3.35 -7.44 12.43
C ALA A 120 3.37 -8.65 11.45
N PRO A 121 4.56 -9.19 11.06
CA PRO A 121 5.90 -8.86 11.58
C PRO A 121 6.66 -7.77 10.79
N VAL A 122 6.03 -7.05 9.89
CA VAL A 122 6.68 -6.06 9.01
C VAL A 122 6.45 -4.60 9.47
N GLY A 123 6.08 -4.39 10.73
CA GLY A 123 5.74 -3.09 11.29
C GLY A 123 6.85 -2.04 11.23
N GLN A 124 8.12 -2.46 11.18
CA GLN A 124 9.26 -1.55 11.02
C GLN A 124 9.28 -0.80 9.68
N TYR A 125 8.55 -1.29 8.67
CA TYR A 125 8.39 -0.66 7.35
C TYR A 125 7.11 0.18 7.26
N LEU A 126 6.37 0.32 8.36
CA LEU A 126 5.12 1.07 8.39
C LEU A 126 5.38 2.57 8.47
N VAL A 127 4.81 3.29 7.52
CA VAL A 127 4.58 4.73 7.60
C VAL A 127 3.11 4.92 7.94
N LYS A 128 2.85 5.01 9.25
CA LYS A 128 1.51 5.12 9.79
C LYS A 128 0.89 6.47 9.46
N THR A 129 -0.34 6.45 8.96
CA THR A 129 -1.19 7.63 8.80
C THR A 129 -2.16 7.76 9.98
N ASN A 130 -2.77 8.93 10.10
CA ASN A 130 -3.90 9.14 11.00
C ASN A 130 -5.18 8.97 10.18
N SER A 131 -6.07 8.07 10.61
CA SER A 131 -7.31 7.73 9.89
C SER A 131 -8.22 8.92 9.61
N ASN A 132 -8.18 9.96 10.47
CA ASN A 132 -9.00 11.16 10.30
C ASN A 132 -8.36 12.22 9.38
N VAL A 133 -7.10 12.03 8.99
CA VAL A 133 -6.33 13.00 8.20
C VAL A 133 -5.87 12.41 6.88
N GLY A 134 -5.50 11.13 6.85
CA GLY A 134 -4.87 10.45 5.73
C GLY A 134 -3.42 10.86 5.52
N LEU A 135 -2.91 10.63 4.31
CA LEU A 135 -1.53 10.92 3.92
C LEU A 135 -1.20 12.41 4.01
N THR A 136 -0.05 12.75 4.60
CA THR A 136 0.49 14.11 4.68
C THR A 136 1.91 14.17 4.15
N LYS A 137 2.45 15.38 3.97
CA LYS A 137 3.83 15.59 3.52
C LYS A 137 4.86 14.87 4.39
N LYS A 138 4.63 14.81 5.71
CA LYS A 138 5.50 14.10 6.64
C LYS A 138 5.62 12.61 6.32
N GLN A 139 4.50 11.95 6.03
CA GLN A 139 4.53 10.54 5.63
C GLN A 139 5.13 10.35 4.23
N VAL A 140 4.89 11.28 3.30
CA VAL A 140 5.53 11.27 1.97
C VAL A 140 7.05 11.25 2.10
N ASP A 141 7.63 12.18 2.87
CA ASP A 141 9.07 12.26 3.04
C ASP A 141 9.65 11.00 3.68
N LYS A 142 8.96 10.45 4.68
CA LYS A 142 9.35 9.20 5.33
C LYS A 142 9.27 8.00 4.38
N ALA A 143 8.23 7.92 3.56
CA ALA A 143 8.07 6.84 2.58
C ALA A 143 9.17 6.89 1.50
N ILE A 144 9.50 8.08 1.02
CA ILE A 144 10.60 8.27 0.06
C ILE A 144 11.92 7.82 0.68
N ASP A 145 12.19 8.18 1.94
CA ASP A 145 13.40 7.77 2.64
C ASP A 145 13.48 6.25 2.75
N PHE A 146 12.44 5.56 3.21
CA PHE A 146 12.40 4.09 3.27
C PHE A 146 12.65 3.42 1.92
N LEU A 147 12.12 4.00 0.84
CA LEU A 147 12.28 3.43 -0.50
C LEU A 147 13.67 3.67 -1.09
N LYS A 148 14.33 4.78 -0.73
CA LYS A 148 15.69 5.09 -1.19
C LYS A 148 16.79 4.52 -0.29
N ASN A 149 16.52 4.42 1.01
CA ASN A 149 17.47 3.96 2.04
C ASN A 149 16.84 2.79 2.83
N PRO A 150 16.71 1.60 2.22
CA PRO A 150 15.98 0.49 2.84
C PRO A 150 16.66 -0.03 4.10
N LEU A 151 15.84 -0.47 5.05
CA LEU A 151 16.29 -1.26 6.18
C LEU A 151 16.69 -2.67 5.69
N LEU A 152 17.95 -3.02 5.82
CA LEU A 152 18.51 -4.30 5.36
C LEU A 152 18.93 -5.17 6.55
N PRO A 153 18.86 -6.53 6.41
CA PRO A 153 18.29 -7.26 5.28
C PRO A 153 16.76 -7.17 5.23
N LEU A 154 16.18 -7.28 4.03
CA LEU A 154 14.73 -7.38 3.87
C LEU A 154 14.23 -8.72 4.47
N PRO A 155 12.99 -8.80 4.97
CA PRO A 155 12.42 -10.00 5.64
C PRO A 155 11.95 -11.08 4.64
N ILE A 156 12.66 -11.27 3.53
CA ILE A 156 12.29 -12.13 2.40
C ILE A 156 13.34 -13.18 2.12
#